data_5e57be1477fd7fba8b981b0a0b58f7a4
#
_entry.id   5e57be1477fd7fba8b981b0a0b58f7a4
#
_cell.length_a   1.000
_cell.length_b   1.000
_cell.length_c   1.000
_cell.angle_alpha   90.00
_cell.angle_beta   90.00
_cell.angle_gamma   90.00
#
_symmetry.space_group_name_H-M   'P 1'
#
loop_
_entity.id
_entity.type
_entity.pdbx_description
1 polymer ?
#
loop_
_entity_poly.entity_id
_entity_poly.type
_entity_poly.pdbx_seq_one_letter_code
_entity_poly.pdbx_strand_id
1 'polypeptide(L)'
;KPSLWERRRLPELQPDGRAQRPNPWYWVPTLLAVVGFSFLWALVLLTYLLPPDEIYRNLFTGELTRNQAIFLAAATGLLVIEFTFARHLFCRYACAVGLFQSLAWMANDRAMVVGFDGARAKLCQGCNNACDHVCPMRLHPRTLKRKMFTCTECGECISACVQVQQHAGAPGLLRWVDGADALPVVTGRPEAPPSECRAGSTPVRPRGCLVGPEGL
;
A
#
# COMPACT_ATOMS: atom_id res chain seq x y z
N LYS A 1 -1.09 -19.87 11.51
CA LYS A 1 -2.39 -19.63 10.82
C LYS A 1 -2.68 -18.15 10.88
N PRO A 2 -2.93 -17.45 9.75
CA PRO A 2 -3.27 -16.04 9.76
C PRO A 2 -4.53 -15.80 10.60
N SER A 3 -4.56 -14.70 11.34
CA SER A 3 -5.72 -14.32 12.14
C SER A 3 -6.92 -14.07 11.21
N LEU A 4 -8.15 -14.21 11.74
CA LEU A 4 -9.38 -13.93 10.97
C LEU A 4 -9.41 -12.50 10.42
N TRP A 5 -8.66 -11.61 11.05
CA TRP A 5 -8.52 -10.21 10.64
C TRP A 5 -7.58 -10.03 9.45
N GLU A 6 -6.50 -10.80 9.38
CA GLU A 6 -5.58 -10.84 8.24
C GLU A 6 -6.22 -11.47 7.01
N ARG A 7 -7.05 -12.50 7.18
CA ARG A 7 -7.81 -13.10 6.06
C ARG A 7 -8.75 -12.12 5.35
N ARG A 8 -9.26 -11.10 6.05
CA ARG A 8 -10.14 -10.09 5.44
C ARG A 8 -9.39 -9.03 4.65
N ARG A 9 -8.09 -8.89 4.85
CA ARG A 9 -7.26 -7.87 4.18
C ARG A 9 -6.62 -8.33 2.89
N LEU A 10 -6.32 -9.62 2.79
CA LEU A 10 -5.74 -10.17 1.58
C LEU A 10 -6.88 -10.59 0.64
N PRO A 11 -6.94 -10.06 -0.60
CA PRO A 11 -7.79 -10.66 -1.59
C PRO A 11 -7.38 -12.13 -1.70
N GLU A 12 -8.33 -13.05 -1.53
CA GLU A 12 -8.06 -14.46 -1.73
C GLU A 12 -7.55 -14.64 -3.16
N LEU A 13 -6.26 -14.89 -3.29
CA LEU A 13 -5.65 -15.17 -4.57
C LEU A 13 -5.93 -16.64 -4.91
N GLN A 14 -6.43 -16.86 -6.11
CA GLN A 14 -6.47 -18.19 -6.66
C GLN A 14 -5.04 -18.73 -6.82
N PRO A 15 -4.83 -20.07 -6.85
CA PRO A 15 -3.51 -20.66 -7.09
C PRO A 15 -2.81 -20.07 -8.33
N ASP A 16 -3.60 -19.63 -9.31
CA ASP A 16 -3.13 -18.98 -10.55
C ASP A 16 -2.68 -17.52 -10.36
N GLY A 17 -2.69 -16.98 -9.14
CA GLY A 17 -2.33 -15.58 -8.88
C GLY A 17 -3.38 -14.53 -9.29
N ARG A 18 -4.56 -14.96 -9.72
CA ARG A 18 -5.68 -14.06 -10.04
C ARG A 18 -6.45 -13.68 -8.78
N ALA A 19 -6.80 -12.41 -8.66
CA ALA A 19 -7.67 -11.95 -7.58
C ALA A 19 -9.07 -12.58 -7.74
N GLN A 20 -9.58 -13.15 -6.64
CA GLN A 20 -10.95 -13.68 -6.61
C GLN A 20 -11.93 -12.51 -6.74
N ARG A 21 -12.95 -12.65 -7.58
CA ARG A 21 -13.98 -11.63 -7.74
C ARG A 21 -14.78 -11.53 -6.44
N PRO A 22 -14.90 -10.33 -5.84
CA PRO A 22 -15.72 -10.17 -4.64
C PRO A 22 -17.18 -10.47 -4.96
N ASN A 23 -17.88 -11.07 -4.01
CA ASN A 23 -19.31 -11.34 -4.12
C ASN A 23 -20.05 -9.98 -4.29
N PRO A 24 -20.95 -9.85 -5.29
CA PRO A 24 -21.66 -8.59 -5.57
C PRO A 24 -22.48 -8.05 -4.39
N TRP A 25 -22.89 -8.90 -3.45
CA TRP A 25 -23.59 -8.47 -2.24
C TRP A 25 -22.78 -7.53 -1.33
N TYR A 26 -21.46 -7.61 -1.38
CA TYR A 26 -20.60 -6.68 -0.62
C TYR A 26 -20.58 -5.24 -1.18
N TRP A 27 -21.08 -5.03 -2.41
CA TRP A 27 -21.14 -3.69 -2.99
C TRP A 27 -22.12 -2.78 -2.26
N VAL A 28 -23.27 -3.31 -1.79
CA VAL A 28 -24.28 -2.52 -1.09
C VAL A 28 -23.74 -1.94 0.23
N PRO A 29 -23.24 -2.74 1.18
CA PRO A 29 -22.69 -2.19 2.41
C PRO A 29 -21.45 -1.31 2.17
N THR A 30 -20.65 -1.61 1.15
CA THR A 30 -19.50 -0.77 0.80
C THR A 30 -19.94 0.59 0.29
N LEU A 31 -20.93 0.64 -0.59
CA LEU A 31 -21.47 1.91 -1.11
C LEU A 31 -22.06 2.76 0.01
N LEU A 32 -22.86 2.15 0.89
CA LEU A 32 -23.42 2.84 2.06
C LEU A 32 -22.33 3.39 2.98
N ALA A 33 -21.29 2.60 3.23
CA ALA A 33 -20.15 3.03 4.03
C ALA A 33 -19.39 4.21 3.36
N VAL A 34 -19.17 4.15 2.07
CA VAL A 34 -18.50 5.24 1.32
C VAL A 34 -19.33 6.51 1.35
N VAL A 35 -20.64 6.43 1.10
CA VAL A 35 -21.54 7.60 1.13
C VAL A 35 -21.62 8.18 2.54
N GLY A 36 -21.81 7.35 3.56
CA GLY A 36 -21.87 7.78 4.95
C GLY A 36 -20.57 8.43 5.43
N PHE A 37 -19.44 7.85 5.07
CA PHE A 37 -18.13 8.41 5.40
C PHE A 37 -17.87 9.74 4.67
N SER A 38 -18.23 9.83 3.38
CA SER A 38 -18.12 11.06 2.60
C SER A 38 -18.98 12.18 3.15
N PHE A 39 -20.22 11.85 3.56
CA PHE A 39 -21.13 12.80 4.19
C PHE A 39 -20.57 13.32 5.52
N LEU A 40 -20.04 12.42 6.35
CA LEU A 40 -19.40 12.79 7.62
C LEU A 40 -18.23 13.77 7.40
N TRP A 41 -17.37 13.48 6.42
CA TRP A 41 -16.26 14.37 6.08
C TRP A 41 -16.73 15.71 5.51
N ALA A 42 -17.75 15.72 4.66
CA ALA A 42 -18.33 16.97 4.14
C ALA A 42 -18.93 17.81 5.28
N LEU A 43 -19.56 17.17 6.26
CA LEU A 43 -20.07 17.83 7.46
C LEU A 43 -18.93 18.44 8.31
N VAL A 44 -17.85 17.69 8.54
CA VAL A 44 -16.66 18.18 9.24
C VAL A 44 -16.05 19.38 8.51
N LEU A 45 -15.95 19.34 7.19
CA LEU A 45 -15.46 20.50 6.42
C LEU A 45 -16.37 21.71 6.56
N LEU A 46 -17.68 21.52 6.58
CA LEU A 46 -18.64 22.60 6.78
C LEU A 46 -18.52 23.21 8.18
N THR A 47 -18.36 22.39 9.22
CA THR A 47 -18.17 22.87 10.60
C THR A 47 -16.83 23.57 10.83
N TYR A 48 -15.85 23.35 9.95
CA TYR A 48 -14.60 24.12 9.98
C TYR A 48 -14.76 25.54 9.43
N LEU A 49 -15.70 25.73 8.50
CA LEU A 49 -15.95 27.03 7.83
C LEU A 49 -17.02 27.88 8.56
N LEU A 50 -17.96 27.25 9.25
CA LEU A 50 -19.12 27.88 9.89
C LEU A 50 -19.24 27.43 11.35
N PRO A 51 -19.91 28.22 12.22
CA PRO A 51 -20.14 27.85 13.61
C PRO A 51 -20.85 26.49 13.74
N PRO A 52 -20.29 25.53 14.50
CA PRO A 52 -20.84 24.18 14.59
C PRO A 52 -22.25 24.13 15.18
N ASP A 53 -22.56 24.99 16.14
CA ASP A 53 -23.85 25.01 16.83
C ASP A 53 -25.01 25.29 15.85
N GLU A 54 -24.83 26.21 14.92
CA GLU A 54 -25.80 26.55 13.90
C GLU A 54 -26.01 25.39 12.92
N ILE A 55 -24.90 24.76 12.47
CA ILE A 55 -24.95 23.66 11.49
C ILE A 55 -25.65 22.45 12.08
N TYR A 56 -25.29 22.04 13.30
CA TYR A 56 -25.92 20.89 13.94
C TYR A 56 -27.41 21.14 14.22
N ARG A 57 -27.75 22.32 14.71
CA ARG A 57 -29.15 22.70 14.91
C ARG A 57 -29.92 22.60 13.59
N ASN A 58 -29.46 23.26 12.54
CA ASN A 58 -30.12 23.27 11.24
C ASN A 58 -30.20 21.88 10.60
N LEU A 59 -29.17 21.03 10.83
CA LEU A 59 -29.17 19.65 10.35
C LEU A 59 -30.25 18.80 11.05
N PHE A 60 -30.40 18.94 12.40
CA PHE A 60 -31.39 18.18 13.17
C PHE A 60 -32.82 18.69 13.01
N THR A 61 -32.99 20.00 12.77
CA THR A 61 -34.34 20.60 12.51
C THR A 61 -34.73 20.48 11.04
N GLY A 62 -33.81 20.13 10.14
CA GLY A 62 -34.07 20.07 8.70
C GLY A 62 -34.11 21.45 8.03
N GLU A 63 -33.73 22.52 8.71
CA GLU A 63 -33.76 23.91 8.25
C GLU A 63 -32.40 24.36 7.66
N LEU A 64 -31.73 23.47 6.90
CA LEU A 64 -30.47 23.81 6.26
C LEU A 64 -30.67 25.00 5.29
N THR A 65 -29.83 26.02 5.42
CA THR A 65 -29.80 27.09 4.43
C THR A 65 -29.43 26.54 3.06
N ARG A 66 -29.94 27.16 1.99
CA ARG A 66 -29.68 26.75 0.61
C ARG A 66 -28.17 26.55 0.35
N ASN A 67 -27.33 27.44 0.84
CA ASN A 67 -25.88 27.36 0.62
C ASN A 67 -25.26 26.20 1.39
N GLN A 68 -25.67 25.93 2.64
CA GLN A 68 -25.25 24.79 3.43
C GLN A 68 -25.61 23.47 2.74
N ALA A 69 -26.85 23.37 2.24
CA ALA A 69 -27.32 22.17 1.53
C ALA A 69 -26.55 21.93 0.22
N ILE A 70 -26.32 22.99 -0.58
CA ILE A 70 -25.54 22.88 -1.82
C ILE A 70 -24.10 22.45 -1.52
N PHE A 71 -23.46 23.08 -0.52
CA PHE A 71 -22.10 22.73 -0.15
C PHE A 71 -22.00 21.25 0.31
N LEU A 72 -22.92 20.84 1.19
CA LEU A 72 -22.93 19.49 1.73
C LEU A 72 -23.16 18.44 0.63
N ALA A 73 -24.07 18.70 -0.29
CA ALA A 73 -24.34 17.82 -1.44
C ALA A 73 -23.15 17.75 -2.40
N ALA A 74 -22.58 18.91 -2.76
CA ALA A 74 -21.45 18.98 -3.68
C ALA A 74 -20.19 18.34 -3.09
N ALA A 75 -19.84 18.64 -1.82
CA ALA A 75 -18.70 18.06 -1.14
C ALA A 75 -18.86 16.54 -0.96
N THR A 76 -20.04 16.08 -0.55
CA THR A 76 -20.32 14.64 -0.43
C THR A 76 -20.20 13.96 -1.80
N GLY A 77 -20.78 14.52 -2.83
CA GLY A 77 -20.71 13.96 -4.21
C GLY A 77 -19.26 13.88 -4.70
N LEU A 78 -18.48 14.94 -4.52
CA LEU A 78 -17.06 14.97 -4.88
C LEU A 78 -16.27 13.87 -4.15
N LEU A 79 -16.44 13.76 -2.84
CA LEU A 79 -15.76 12.75 -2.01
C LEU A 79 -16.19 11.33 -2.37
N VAL A 80 -17.46 11.09 -2.68
CA VAL A 80 -17.94 9.77 -3.17
C VAL A 80 -17.27 9.40 -4.47
N ILE A 81 -17.16 10.33 -5.42
CA ILE A 81 -16.47 10.12 -6.69
C ILE A 81 -14.99 9.81 -6.42
N GLU A 82 -14.34 10.58 -5.56
CA GLU A 82 -12.94 10.39 -5.22
C GLU A 82 -12.69 9.03 -4.56
N PHE A 83 -13.44 8.67 -3.53
CA PHE A 83 -13.26 7.38 -2.82
C PHE A 83 -13.62 6.17 -3.68
N THR A 84 -14.53 6.32 -4.65
CA THR A 84 -14.94 5.23 -5.54
C THR A 84 -13.97 5.04 -6.69
N PHE A 85 -13.58 6.12 -7.37
CA PHE A 85 -12.82 6.06 -8.62
C PHE A 85 -11.36 6.46 -8.45
N ALA A 86 -11.07 7.47 -7.64
CA ALA A 86 -9.74 8.05 -7.53
C ALA A 86 -8.91 7.46 -6.39
N ARG A 87 -9.54 6.87 -5.35
CA ARG A 87 -8.92 6.25 -4.15
C ARG A 87 -7.51 6.76 -3.79
N HIS A 88 -6.50 6.30 -4.54
CA HIS A 88 -5.08 6.62 -4.31
C HIS A 88 -4.52 7.66 -5.29
N LEU A 89 -5.31 8.10 -6.29
CA LEU A 89 -4.83 9.07 -7.29
C LEU A 89 -4.56 10.43 -6.66
N PHE A 90 -5.42 10.86 -5.74
CA PHE A 90 -5.23 12.12 -5.02
C PHE A 90 -3.91 12.10 -4.23
N CYS A 91 -3.67 11.07 -3.43
CA CYS A 91 -2.43 10.92 -2.66
C CYS A 91 -1.19 10.81 -3.55
N ARG A 92 -1.36 10.25 -4.75
CA ARG A 92 -0.27 10.03 -5.69
C ARG A 92 0.12 11.29 -6.47
N TYR A 93 -0.85 12.13 -6.86
CA TYR A 93 -0.61 13.22 -7.81
C TYR A 93 -0.95 14.61 -7.29
N ALA A 94 -1.86 14.74 -6.34
CA ALA A 94 -2.39 16.01 -5.87
C ALA A 94 -2.03 16.35 -4.43
N CYS A 95 -1.79 15.35 -3.57
CA CYS A 95 -1.48 15.59 -2.17
C CYS A 95 -0.01 16.00 -2.00
N ALA A 96 0.23 17.23 -1.56
CA ALA A 96 1.58 17.75 -1.31
C ALA A 96 2.36 16.91 -0.28
N VAL A 97 1.67 16.42 0.77
CA VAL A 97 2.27 15.57 1.81
C VAL A 97 2.70 14.22 1.22
N GLY A 98 1.86 13.58 0.40
CA GLY A 98 2.19 12.33 -0.26
C GLY A 98 3.38 12.45 -1.22
N LEU A 99 3.44 13.54 -1.98
CA LEU A 99 4.58 13.85 -2.85
C LEU A 99 5.86 14.08 -2.05
N PHE A 100 5.78 14.86 -0.97
CA PHE A 100 6.94 15.12 -0.11
C PHE A 100 7.46 13.84 0.55
N GLN A 101 6.58 13.00 1.08
CA GLN A 101 6.95 11.69 1.64
C GLN A 101 7.64 10.81 0.59
N SER A 102 7.12 10.77 -0.64
CA SER A 102 7.72 10.01 -1.74
C SER A 102 9.09 10.53 -2.12
N LEU A 103 9.28 11.86 -2.12
CA LEU A 103 10.58 12.49 -2.38
C LEU A 103 11.59 12.15 -1.27
N ALA A 104 11.19 12.30 0.00
CA ALA A 104 12.03 11.97 1.15
C ALA A 104 12.43 10.49 1.14
N TRP A 105 11.50 9.60 0.83
CA TRP A 105 11.76 8.17 0.69
C TRP A 105 12.72 7.88 -0.46
N MET A 106 12.58 8.55 -1.60
CA MET A 106 13.48 8.40 -2.74
C MET A 106 14.90 8.88 -2.44
N ALA A 107 15.03 9.98 -1.70
CA ALA A 107 16.32 10.57 -1.33
C ALA A 107 17.09 9.74 -0.28
N ASN A 108 16.41 8.87 0.46
CA ASN A 108 17.02 8.06 1.50
C ASN A 108 17.48 6.71 0.94
N ASP A 109 18.79 6.51 0.82
CA ASP A 109 19.37 5.24 0.33
C ASP A 109 19.20 4.06 1.31
N ARG A 110 18.94 4.35 2.59
CA ARG A 110 18.66 3.33 3.61
C ARG A 110 17.17 3.02 3.76
N ALA A 111 16.29 3.71 3.00
CA ALA A 111 14.87 3.43 3.06
C ALA A 111 14.60 1.99 2.60
N MET A 112 13.77 1.29 3.36
CA MET A 112 13.29 -0.04 3.01
C MET A 112 12.55 -0.01 1.68
N VAL A 113 12.83 -0.97 0.82
CA VAL A 113 12.16 -1.11 -0.47
C VAL A 113 11.84 -2.57 -0.75
N VAL A 114 10.88 -2.80 -1.62
CA VAL A 114 10.61 -4.15 -2.11
C VAL A 114 11.65 -4.50 -3.17
N GLY A 115 12.48 -5.50 -2.88
CA GLY A 115 13.45 -6.06 -3.80
C GLY A 115 12.91 -7.30 -4.49
N PHE A 116 13.18 -7.44 -5.78
CA PHE A 116 12.85 -8.62 -6.59
C PHE A 116 14.11 -9.44 -6.83
N ASP A 117 14.06 -10.74 -6.52
CA ASP A 117 15.16 -11.66 -6.78
C ASP A 117 15.28 -11.97 -8.28
N GLY A 118 16.13 -11.22 -8.96
CA GLY A 118 16.37 -11.36 -10.38
C GLY A 118 17.05 -12.69 -10.77
N ALA A 119 17.82 -13.29 -9.87
CA ALA A 119 18.48 -14.57 -10.14
C ALA A 119 17.47 -15.72 -10.35
N ARG A 120 16.35 -15.66 -9.64
CA ARG A 120 15.27 -16.65 -9.71
C ARG A 120 14.06 -16.21 -10.54
N ALA A 121 14.21 -15.21 -11.40
CA ALA A 121 13.12 -14.61 -12.19
C ALA A 121 12.32 -15.63 -13.01
N LYS A 122 12.92 -16.76 -13.41
CA LYS A 122 12.23 -17.85 -14.13
C LYS A 122 11.01 -18.41 -13.39
N LEU A 123 11.05 -18.43 -12.06
CA LEU A 123 9.94 -18.91 -11.23
C LEU A 123 8.72 -17.99 -11.26
N CYS A 124 8.88 -16.75 -11.77
CA CYS A 124 7.81 -15.77 -11.89
C CYS A 124 6.88 -16.02 -13.10
N GLN A 125 7.23 -16.90 -14.04
CA GLN A 125 6.48 -17.08 -15.29
C GLN A 125 5.07 -17.64 -15.09
N GLY A 126 4.83 -18.41 -14.03
CA GLY A 126 3.53 -19.03 -13.74
C GLY A 126 2.59 -18.23 -12.85
N CYS A 127 2.99 -17.07 -12.32
CA CYS A 127 2.24 -16.40 -11.24
C CYS A 127 1.25 -15.31 -11.71
N ASN A 128 1.01 -15.15 -13.02
CA ASN A 128 0.10 -14.15 -13.59
C ASN A 128 0.26 -12.73 -13.02
N ASN A 129 1.47 -12.36 -12.60
CA ASN A 129 1.76 -11.03 -12.02
C ASN A 129 0.92 -10.70 -10.77
N ALA A 130 0.68 -11.67 -9.90
CA ALA A 130 -0.14 -11.50 -8.69
C ALA A 130 0.27 -10.28 -7.86
N CYS A 131 1.57 -10.01 -7.74
CA CYS A 131 2.09 -8.84 -7.02
C CYS A 131 1.65 -7.49 -7.62
N ASP A 132 1.48 -7.41 -8.94
CA ASP A 132 1.01 -6.19 -9.62
C ASP A 132 -0.50 -5.98 -9.38
N HIS A 133 -1.28 -7.08 -9.34
CA HIS A 133 -2.72 -7.03 -9.14
C HIS A 133 -3.14 -6.65 -7.73
N VAL A 134 -2.37 -7.03 -6.71
CA VAL A 134 -2.66 -6.70 -5.31
C VAL A 134 -2.14 -5.32 -4.91
N CYS A 135 -1.31 -4.69 -5.71
CA CYS A 135 -0.74 -3.39 -5.38
C CYS A 135 -1.82 -2.28 -5.38
N PRO A 136 -2.16 -1.66 -4.23
CA PRO A 136 -3.18 -0.62 -4.18
C PRO A 136 -2.79 0.61 -4.99
N MET A 137 -1.49 0.89 -5.11
CA MET A 137 -0.95 2.03 -5.87
C MET A 137 -0.75 1.71 -7.36
N ARG A 138 -1.10 0.51 -7.82
CA ARG A 138 -0.92 0.03 -9.21
C ARG A 138 0.53 0.19 -9.69
N LEU A 139 1.47 -0.14 -8.82
CA LEU A 139 2.90 -0.16 -9.13
C LEU A 139 3.30 -1.57 -9.60
N HIS A 140 4.51 -1.64 -10.17
CA HIS A 140 5.12 -2.90 -10.56
C HIS A 140 6.24 -3.27 -9.59
N PRO A 141 5.97 -4.05 -8.51
CA PRO A 141 6.93 -4.32 -7.43
C PRO A 141 8.21 -5.02 -7.86
N ARG A 142 8.21 -5.61 -9.06
CA ARG A 142 9.39 -6.28 -9.67
C ARG A 142 10.36 -5.30 -10.33
N THR A 143 10.15 -4.00 -10.19
CA THR A 143 10.97 -2.96 -10.80
C THR A 143 11.86 -2.27 -9.78
N LEU A 144 12.75 -1.40 -10.28
CA LEU A 144 13.66 -0.61 -9.46
C LEU A 144 12.91 0.40 -8.58
N LYS A 145 13.48 0.74 -7.42
CA LYS A 145 13.00 1.76 -6.49
C LYS A 145 12.51 3.02 -7.20
N ARG A 146 13.27 3.51 -8.19
CA ARG A 146 12.94 4.73 -8.95
C ARG A 146 11.57 4.67 -9.65
N LYS A 147 11.12 3.49 -10.06
CA LYS A 147 9.81 3.29 -10.69
C LYS A 147 8.68 3.10 -9.68
N MET A 148 9.01 2.97 -8.39
CA MET A 148 8.06 2.78 -7.30
C MET A 148 7.89 4.05 -6.45
N PHE A 149 7.99 5.22 -7.05
CA PHE A 149 7.99 6.53 -6.41
C PHE A 149 6.87 6.75 -5.38
N THR A 150 5.70 6.16 -5.57
CA THR A 150 4.55 6.30 -4.66
C THR A 150 4.25 5.02 -3.88
N CYS A 151 5.27 4.20 -3.61
CA CYS A 151 5.10 3.00 -2.80
C CYS A 151 4.75 3.38 -1.35
N THR A 152 3.69 2.77 -0.81
CA THR A 152 3.24 2.96 0.58
C THR A 152 3.78 1.91 1.54
N GLU A 153 4.72 1.08 1.08
CA GLU A 153 5.38 0.02 1.88
C GLU A 153 4.39 -0.92 2.59
N CYS A 154 3.23 -1.16 2.00
CA CYS A 154 2.17 -1.98 2.62
C CYS A 154 2.49 -3.49 2.69
N GLY A 155 3.47 -3.99 1.91
CA GLY A 155 3.88 -5.40 1.92
C GLY A 155 2.95 -6.37 1.20
N GLU A 156 1.80 -5.94 0.69
CA GLU A 156 0.82 -6.81 0.02
C GLU A 156 1.40 -7.59 -1.16
N CYS A 157 2.29 -6.96 -1.93
CA CYS A 157 2.96 -7.61 -3.05
C CYS A 157 3.90 -8.76 -2.60
N ILE A 158 4.55 -8.62 -1.43
CA ILE A 158 5.39 -9.65 -0.85
C ILE A 158 4.53 -10.82 -0.40
N SER A 159 3.45 -10.55 0.33
CA SER A 159 2.51 -11.56 0.81
C SER A 159 1.90 -12.35 -0.34
N ALA A 160 1.46 -11.68 -1.39
CA ALA A 160 0.92 -12.31 -2.60
C ALA A 160 1.96 -13.19 -3.31
N CYS A 161 3.20 -12.71 -3.41
CA CYS A 161 4.29 -13.48 -4.01
C CYS A 161 4.59 -14.75 -3.20
N VAL A 162 4.67 -14.65 -1.88
CA VAL A 162 4.89 -15.80 -1.00
C VAL A 162 3.75 -16.80 -1.11
N GLN A 163 2.50 -16.33 -1.10
CA GLN A 163 1.33 -17.21 -1.20
C GLN A 163 1.33 -18.03 -2.50
N VAL A 164 1.54 -17.38 -3.65
CA VAL A 164 1.55 -18.06 -4.96
C VAL A 164 2.74 -19.00 -5.09
N GLN A 165 3.93 -18.59 -4.63
CA GLN A 165 5.13 -19.42 -4.72
C GLN A 165 5.08 -20.62 -3.75
N GLN A 166 4.46 -20.50 -2.60
CA GLN A 166 4.23 -21.63 -1.68
C GLN A 166 3.40 -22.74 -2.32
N HIS A 167 2.39 -22.39 -3.13
CA HIS A 167 1.64 -23.40 -3.90
C HIS A 167 2.52 -24.13 -4.93
N ALA A 168 3.56 -23.47 -5.43
CA ALA A 168 4.54 -24.07 -6.34
C ALA A 168 5.72 -24.74 -5.61
N GLY A 169 5.71 -24.78 -4.27
CA GLY A 169 6.80 -25.36 -3.46
C GLY A 169 8.10 -24.52 -3.46
N ALA A 170 8.02 -23.24 -3.83
CA ALA A 170 9.17 -22.35 -3.93
C ALA A 170 9.07 -21.19 -2.93
N PRO A 171 10.19 -20.64 -2.46
CA PRO A 171 10.19 -19.44 -1.62
C PRO A 171 9.80 -18.21 -2.42
N GLY A 172 9.21 -17.19 -1.75
CA GLY A 172 8.84 -15.92 -2.37
C GLY A 172 10.03 -15.24 -3.04
N LEU A 173 9.75 -14.52 -4.13
CA LEU A 173 10.76 -13.78 -4.92
C LEU A 173 10.84 -12.31 -4.54
N LEU A 174 9.85 -11.80 -3.81
CA LEU A 174 9.82 -10.44 -3.30
C LEU A 174 10.15 -10.45 -1.81
N ARG A 175 11.05 -9.54 -1.43
CA ARG A 175 11.46 -9.36 -0.02
C ARG A 175 11.77 -7.90 0.27
N TRP A 176 11.82 -7.56 1.54
CA TRP A 176 12.32 -6.26 1.97
C TRP A 176 13.84 -6.22 1.84
N VAL A 177 14.34 -5.14 1.26
CA VAL A 177 15.78 -4.86 1.12
C VAL A 177 16.02 -3.37 1.37
N ASP A 178 17.24 -3.02 1.74
CA ASP A 178 17.66 -1.62 1.80
C ASP A 178 17.75 -1.03 0.39
N GLY A 179 17.49 0.27 0.27
CA GLY A 179 17.47 0.93 -1.04
C GLY A 179 18.78 0.81 -1.80
N ALA A 180 19.91 0.77 -1.09
CA ALA A 180 21.23 0.56 -1.68
C ALA A 180 21.40 -0.83 -2.30
N ASP A 181 20.77 -1.85 -1.69
CA ASP A 181 20.88 -3.25 -2.12
C ASP A 181 19.80 -3.64 -3.15
N ALA A 182 18.85 -2.76 -3.41
CA ALA A 182 17.75 -3.04 -4.35
C ALA A 182 18.24 -3.32 -5.77
N LEU A 183 19.27 -2.62 -6.25
CA LEU A 183 19.80 -2.79 -7.59
C LEU A 183 20.57 -4.12 -7.77
N PRO A 184 21.49 -4.51 -6.88
CA PRO A 184 22.13 -5.82 -6.91
C PRO A 184 21.12 -6.97 -6.90
N VAL A 185 20.11 -6.91 -6.05
CA VAL A 185 19.08 -7.95 -5.94
C VAL A 185 18.29 -8.11 -7.24
N VAL A 186 17.83 -7.01 -7.83
CA VAL A 186 17.08 -7.04 -9.10
C VAL A 186 17.92 -7.52 -10.27
N THR A 187 19.22 -7.16 -10.29
CA THR A 187 20.13 -7.58 -11.37
C THR A 187 20.69 -8.99 -11.19
N GLY A 188 20.37 -9.65 -10.06
CA GLY A 188 20.89 -10.98 -9.75
C GLY A 188 22.39 -11.01 -9.45
N ARG A 189 22.98 -9.86 -9.10
CA ARG A 189 24.36 -9.81 -8.61
C ARG A 189 24.43 -10.34 -7.18
N PRO A 190 25.53 -10.99 -6.77
CA PRO A 190 25.71 -11.42 -5.40
C PRO A 190 25.57 -10.21 -4.47
N GLU A 191 24.77 -10.35 -3.43
CA GLU A 191 24.59 -9.32 -2.41
C GLU A 191 25.94 -8.98 -1.79
N ALA A 192 26.31 -7.70 -1.80
CA ALA A 192 27.34 -7.23 -0.89
C ALA A 192 26.82 -7.46 0.54
N PRO A 193 27.64 -7.94 1.49
CA PRO A 193 27.21 -8.09 2.87
C PRO A 193 26.64 -6.76 3.34
N PRO A 194 25.50 -6.79 4.13
CA PRO A 194 24.87 -5.58 4.62
C PRO A 194 25.91 -4.61 5.14
N SER A 195 25.80 -3.33 4.81
CA SER A 195 26.76 -2.29 5.18
C SER A 195 27.03 -2.24 6.68
N GLU A 196 26.10 -2.76 7.50
CA GLU A 196 26.21 -2.90 8.94
C GLU A 196 27.06 -4.10 9.39
N CYS A 197 27.24 -5.10 8.53
CA CYS A 197 28.14 -6.25 8.78
C CYS A 197 29.57 -6.01 8.29
N ARG A 198 29.87 -4.83 7.68
CA ARG A 198 31.26 -4.46 7.39
C ARG A 198 31.98 -4.16 8.69
N ALA A 199 32.92 -5.00 9.01
CA ALA A 199 33.80 -4.82 10.18
C ALA A 199 34.46 -3.43 10.12
N GLY A 200 34.10 -2.51 11.03
CA GLY A 200 34.86 -1.29 11.17
C GLY A 200 34.19 -0.05 11.75
N SER A 201 32.91 -0.01 12.03
CA SER A 201 32.32 1.21 12.57
C SER A 201 31.11 1.00 13.46
N THR A 202 31.29 0.49 14.63
CA THR A 202 30.53 0.67 15.88
C THR A 202 30.40 -0.62 16.68
N PRO A 203 30.50 -0.58 18.03
CA PRO A 203 30.48 -1.78 18.90
C PRO A 203 29.09 -2.33 19.21
N VAL A 204 28.05 -1.92 18.46
CA VAL A 204 26.68 -2.43 18.62
C VAL A 204 26.35 -3.41 17.50
N ARG A 205 26.34 -4.71 17.85
CA ARG A 205 25.87 -5.76 16.91
C ARG A 205 24.40 -5.49 16.52
N PRO A 206 24.07 -5.23 15.25
CA PRO A 206 22.68 -5.14 14.82
C PRO A 206 22.00 -6.51 15.01
N ARG A 207 20.78 -6.50 15.56
CA ARG A 207 19.93 -7.68 15.71
C ARG A 207 19.47 -8.14 14.33
N GLY A 208 20.24 -9.00 13.66
CA GLY A 208 19.86 -9.51 12.32
C GLY A 208 20.97 -10.18 11.55
N CYS A 209 22.22 -10.08 11.96
CA CYS A 209 23.31 -10.86 11.37
C CYS A 209 23.22 -12.30 11.90
N LEU A 210 22.33 -13.10 11.30
CA LEU A 210 22.38 -14.56 11.46
C LEU A 210 23.55 -15.06 10.60
N VAL A 211 24.68 -15.30 11.22
CA VAL A 211 25.73 -16.13 10.65
C VAL A 211 25.14 -17.52 10.54
N GLY A 212 24.99 -18.03 9.32
CA GLY A 212 24.59 -19.41 9.09
C GLY A 212 25.56 -20.38 9.81
N PRO A 213 25.12 -21.61 10.12
CA PRO A 213 25.91 -22.56 10.89
C PRO A 213 26.98 -23.26 10.03
N GLU A 214 27.79 -22.50 9.30
CA GLU A 214 28.96 -23.05 8.60
C GLU A 214 30.20 -22.34 9.15
N GLY A 215 30.69 -22.88 10.26
CA GLY A 215 31.91 -22.39 10.90
C GLY A 215 32.18 -23.01 12.28
N LEU A 216 32.20 -24.34 12.34
CA LEU A 216 32.91 -25.13 13.34
C LEU A 216 33.62 -26.28 12.63
#